data_d19467d00b04704d134a916d6243b6ff
#
_entry.id   d19467d00b04704d134a916d6243b6ff
#
_cell.length_a   1.000
_cell.length_b   1.000
_cell.length_c   1.000
_cell.angle_alpha   90.00
_cell.angle_beta   90.00
_cell.angle_gamma   90.00
#
_symmetry.space_group_name_H-M   'P 1'
#
loop_
_entity.id
_entity.type
_entity.pdbx_description
1 polymer ?
#
loop_
_entity_poly.entity_id
_entity_poly.type
_entity_poly.pdbx_seq_one_letter_code
_entity_poly.pdbx_strand_id
1 'polypeptide(L)'
;MPQPTPTLDAVIVGAGPIGLEAAIRAKRAGLRAVVLEQGAIANAIVHYPTYMTFFTTSERLEVGGHPFVTATDKATRKEALDYYRKVVANEGLDVRTFTRVTALRRTADGFEVDATPEGGAPTTLRARAVLVATGYFDHPKPLEVPGADLPHVSHRYREGHAEYGRDVLIVGGGSGAADAALDLHRHGARVTMVHRAADFKRSLKYWVRPNLENRVKEGSIRALFHARVERIEPGTVHVVRTPPDAPEKHLDVPASRVLLLTGYRADPTLFAQAGARLDPASAVVEIDEATRETSVPGLYAIGSAGQGGRTSDVFIENGLPHARAAVAHVVERATAKRLAPATSVR
;
A
#
# COMPACT_ATOMS: atom_id res chain seq x y z
N MET A 1 19.39 -1.90 -37.54
CA MET A 1 18.49 -1.08 -36.73
C MET A 1 17.86 -1.99 -35.68
N PRO A 2 17.83 -1.63 -34.39
CA PRO A 2 17.12 -2.43 -33.41
C PRO A 2 15.63 -2.50 -33.81
N GLN A 3 15.07 -3.71 -33.77
CA GLN A 3 13.65 -3.92 -34.07
C GLN A 3 12.80 -3.11 -33.04
N PRO A 4 11.75 -2.43 -33.52
CA PRO A 4 10.89 -1.69 -32.59
C PRO A 4 10.31 -2.66 -31.57
N THR A 5 10.49 -2.35 -30.28
CA THR A 5 9.92 -3.14 -29.17
C THR A 5 8.41 -3.27 -29.39
N PRO A 6 7.87 -4.50 -29.44
CA PRO A 6 6.45 -4.69 -29.72
C PRO A 6 5.60 -4.01 -28.63
N THR A 7 4.63 -3.21 -29.07
CA THR A 7 3.71 -2.50 -28.16
C THR A 7 2.82 -3.49 -27.42
N LEU A 8 2.88 -3.51 -26.10
CA LEU A 8 1.99 -4.28 -25.22
C LEU A 8 0.56 -3.72 -25.26
N ASP A 9 -0.42 -4.56 -25.00
CA ASP A 9 -1.79 -4.08 -24.82
C ASP A 9 -1.95 -3.39 -23.47
N ALA A 10 -1.27 -3.90 -22.41
CA ALA A 10 -1.26 -3.27 -21.10
C ALA A 10 0.08 -3.49 -20.35
N VAL A 11 0.47 -2.51 -19.54
CA VAL A 11 1.44 -2.65 -18.46
C VAL A 11 0.68 -2.47 -17.13
N ILE A 12 0.87 -3.39 -16.20
CA ILE A 12 0.32 -3.33 -14.86
C ILE A 12 1.47 -3.02 -13.91
N VAL A 13 1.34 -1.95 -13.11
CA VAL A 13 2.37 -1.51 -12.18
C VAL A 13 1.97 -1.92 -10.76
N GLY A 14 2.66 -2.92 -10.21
CA GLY A 14 2.42 -3.53 -8.91
C GLY A 14 1.82 -4.94 -9.00
N ALA A 15 2.46 -5.92 -8.32
CA ALA A 15 2.02 -7.31 -8.21
C ALA A 15 1.37 -7.61 -6.85
N GLY A 16 0.64 -6.64 -6.28
CA GLY A 16 -0.28 -6.88 -5.18
C GLY A 16 -1.54 -7.62 -5.66
N PRO A 17 -2.43 -8.04 -4.74
CA PRO A 17 -3.63 -8.82 -5.09
C PRO A 17 -4.46 -8.22 -6.23
N ILE A 18 -4.61 -6.89 -6.24
CA ILE A 18 -5.43 -6.19 -7.24
C ILE A 18 -4.72 -6.14 -8.60
N GLY A 19 -3.40 -5.94 -8.62
CA GLY A 19 -2.61 -6.02 -9.85
C GLY A 19 -2.59 -7.44 -10.43
N LEU A 20 -2.53 -8.48 -9.58
CA LEU A 20 -2.62 -9.87 -9.99
C LEU A 20 -4.01 -10.22 -10.56
N GLU A 21 -5.10 -9.75 -9.94
CA GLU A 21 -6.45 -9.89 -10.51
C GLU A 21 -6.52 -9.27 -11.90
N ALA A 22 -5.97 -8.06 -12.07
CA ALA A 22 -5.91 -7.39 -13.38
C ALA A 22 -5.10 -8.22 -14.41
N ALA A 23 -3.95 -8.74 -14.01
CA ALA A 23 -3.10 -9.55 -14.89
C ALA A 23 -3.79 -10.83 -15.36
N ILE A 24 -4.46 -11.54 -14.44
CA ILE A 24 -5.24 -12.75 -14.75
C ILE A 24 -6.34 -12.43 -15.75
N ARG A 25 -7.10 -11.37 -15.49
CA ARG A 25 -8.20 -10.95 -16.38
C ARG A 25 -7.69 -10.54 -17.75
N ALA A 26 -6.59 -9.77 -17.81
CA ALA A 26 -5.97 -9.37 -19.07
C ALA A 26 -5.51 -10.59 -19.89
N LYS A 27 -4.82 -11.55 -19.25
CA LYS A 27 -4.39 -12.79 -19.90
C LYS A 27 -5.56 -13.59 -20.44
N ARG A 28 -6.60 -13.80 -19.63
CA ARG A 28 -7.80 -14.57 -20.04
C ARG A 28 -8.57 -13.89 -21.15
N ALA A 29 -8.48 -12.56 -21.28
CA ALA A 29 -9.00 -11.80 -22.40
C ALA A 29 -8.10 -11.78 -23.65
N GLY A 30 -6.96 -12.49 -23.63
CA GLY A 30 -6.01 -12.55 -24.75
C GLY A 30 -5.19 -11.28 -24.95
N LEU A 31 -5.08 -10.41 -23.94
CA LEU A 31 -4.23 -9.21 -23.99
C LEU A 31 -2.77 -9.58 -23.71
N ARG A 32 -1.85 -8.95 -24.43
CA ARG A 32 -0.41 -9.02 -24.14
C ARG A 32 -0.11 -8.04 -23.01
N ALA A 33 -0.05 -8.55 -21.78
CA ALA A 33 0.18 -7.75 -20.59
C ALA A 33 1.42 -8.23 -19.85
N VAL A 34 2.12 -7.29 -19.17
CA VAL A 34 3.21 -7.55 -18.25
C VAL A 34 2.94 -6.85 -16.94
N VAL A 35 3.33 -7.48 -15.84
CA VAL A 35 3.30 -6.88 -14.51
C VAL A 35 4.71 -6.48 -14.11
N LEU A 36 4.91 -5.23 -13.69
CA LEU A 36 6.17 -4.72 -13.14
C LEU A 36 6.01 -4.51 -11.64
N GLU A 37 6.83 -5.19 -10.84
CA GLU A 37 6.78 -5.13 -9.39
C GLU A 37 8.16 -4.75 -8.83
N GLN A 38 8.20 -3.69 -8.01
CA GLN A 38 9.45 -3.19 -7.45
C GLN A 38 10.11 -4.13 -6.42
N GLY A 39 9.35 -5.02 -5.83
CA GLY A 39 9.83 -6.02 -4.86
C GLY A 39 9.37 -7.43 -5.22
N ALA A 40 9.00 -8.21 -4.23
CA ALA A 40 8.45 -9.56 -4.40
C ALA A 40 6.97 -9.53 -4.77
N ILE A 41 6.42 -10.63 -5.26
CA ILE A 41 4.98 -10.80 -5.42
C ILE A 41 4.28 -10.50 -4.09
N ALA A 42 3.23 -9.68 -4.13
CA ALA A 42 2.49 -9.19 -2.95
C ALA A 42 3.39 -8.47 -1.93
N ASN A 43 4.31 -7.62 -2.40
CA ASN A 43 5.37 -6.99 -1.60
C ASN A 43 4.86 -6.24 -0.36
N ALA A 44 3.71 -5.58 -0.42
CA ALA A 44 3.11 -4.93 0.76
C ALA A 44 2.87 -5.96 1.90
N ILE A 45 2.40 -7.18 1.55
CA ILE A 45 2.16 -8.26 2.52
C ILE A 45 3.47 -8.81 3.10
N VAL A 46 4.58 -8.80 2.32
CA VAL A 46 5.92 -9.15 2.83
C VAL A 46 6.34 -8.25 4.00
N HIS A 47 5.87 -7.01 3.99
CA HIS A 47 6.20 -6.01 5.02
C HIS A 47 5.17 -5.89 6.15
N TYR A 48 4.10 -6.68 6.13
CA TYR A 48 3.14 -6.76 7.24
C TYR A 48 3.77 -7.46 8.46
N PRO A 49 3.20 -7.29 9.66
CA PRO A 49 3.67 -7.99 10.85
C PRO A 49 3.75 -9.51 10.64
N THR A 50 4.80 -10.13 11.17
CA THR A 50 5.14 -11.54 10.92
C THR A 50 3.98 -12.49 11.23
N TYR A 51 3.29 -12.26 12.34
CA TYR A 51 2.19 -13.11 12.82
C TYR A 51 0.80 -12.55 12.50
N MET A 52 0.72 -11.62 11.52
CA MET A 52 -0.55 -11.02 11.15
C MET A 52 -1.51 -12.07 10.57
N THR A 53 -2.76 -12.00 11.02
CA THR A 53 -3.92 -12.65 10.42
C THR A 53 -4.80 -11.58 9.76
N PHE A 54 -5.29 -11.83 8.57
CA PHE A 54 -6.20 -10.91 7.89
C PHE A 54 -7.51 -10.76 8.67
N PHE A 55 -8.14 -9.61 8.57
CA PHE A 55 -9.40 -9.37 9.28
C PHE A 55 -10.63 -9.88 8.49
N THR A 56 -10.48 -10.03 7.17
CA THR A 56 -11.49 -10.61 6.27
C THR A 56 -11.24 -12.12 6.07
N THR A 57 -12.24 -12.83 5.56
CA THR A 57 -12.11 -14.27 5.28
C THR A 57 -11.27 -14.50 4.02
N SER A 58 -10.67 -15.69 3.92
CA SER A 58 -9.79 -16.05 2.81
C SER A 58 -10.47 -15.99 1.46
N GLU A 59 -11.75 -16.34 1.35
CA GLU A 59 -12.51 -16.28 0.09
C GLU A 59 -12.61 -14.88 -0.48
N ARG A 60 -12.62 -13.85 0.39
CA ARG A 60 -12.64 -12.44 -0.04
C ARG A 60 -11.29 -11.93 -0.55
N LEU A 61 -10.24 -12.69 -0.34
CA LEU A 61 -8.87 -12.40 -0.78
C LEU A 61 -8.52 -13.14 -2.09
N GLU A 62 -9.42 -13.97 -2.60
CA GLU A 62 -9.23 -14.76 -3.81
C GLU A 62 -9.07 -13.87 -5.06
N VAL A 63 -8.14 -14.26 -5.93
CA VAL A 63 -7.89 -13.60 -7.21
C VAL A 63 -8.07 -14.60 -8.36
N GLY A 64 -8.61 -14.14 -9.46
CA GLY A 64 -8.81 -14.96 -10.66
C GLY A 64 -9.77 -16.15 -10.48
N GLY A 65 -10.48 -16.25 -9.36
CA GLY A 65 -11.32 -17.40 -9.03
C GLY A 65 -10.52 -18.64 -8.59
N HIS A 66 -9.26 -18.46 -8.18
CA HIS A 66 -8.49 -19.53 -7.55
C HIS A 66 -8.89 -19.63 -6.07
N PRO A 67 -9.32 -20.81 -5.58
CA PRO A 67 -9.68 -20.98 -4.19
C PRO A 67 -8.51 -20.70 -3.24
N PHE A 68 -8.77 -19.92 -2.18
CA PHE A 68 -7.81 -19.65 -1.12
C PHE A 68 -8.18 -20.45 0.13
N VAL A 69 -7.78 -21.72 0.14
CA VAL A 69 -8.04 -22.63 1.24
C VAL A 69 -7.04 -22.41 2.37
N THR A 70 -7.55 -22.23 3.58
CA THR A 70 -6.77 -22.02 4.80
C THR A 70 -7.28 -22.91 5.93
N ALA A 71 -6.47 -23.10 6.97
CA ALA A 71 -6.85 -23.93 8.12
C ALA A 71 -7.96 -23.31 8.99
N THR A 72 -8.12 -21.99 8.90
CA THR A 72 -9.15 -21.20 9.61
C THR A 72 -9.85 -20.28 8.62
N ASP A 73 -10.93 -19.63 9.00
CA ASP A 73 -11.67 -18.68 8.14
C ASP A 73 -10.80 -17.52 7.61
N LYS A 74 -9.73 -17.20 8.32
CA LYS A 74 -8.88 -16.02 8.04
C LYS A 74 -7.45 -16.45 7.75
N ALA A 75 -6.95 -16.03 6.61
CA ALA A 75 -5.59 -16.29 6.19
C ALA A 75 -4.57 -15.60 7.10
N THR A 76 -3.46 -16.28 7.36
CA THR A 76 -2.25 -15.68 7.90
C THR A 76 -1.46 -14.97 6.79
N ARG A 77 -0.53 -14.08 7.20
CA ARG A 77 0.42 -13.45 6.27
C ARG A 77 1.15 -14.49 5.41
N LYS A 78 1.62 -15.57 6.02
CA LYS A 78 2.37 -16.64 5.32
C LYS A 78 1.50 -17.33 4.27
N GLU A 79 0.29 -17.73 4.63
CA GLU A 79 -0.63 -18.37 3.69
C GLU A 79 -0.98 -17.48 2.51
N ALA A 80 -1.17 -16.16 2.75
CA ALA A 80 -1.43 -15.20 1.68
C ALA A 80 -0.24 -15.07 0.71
N LEU A 81 0.99 -14.98 1.21
CA LEU A 81 2.19 -14.94 0.37
C LEU A 81 2.35 -16.21 -0.49
N ASP A 82 2.13 -17.39 0.12
CA ASP A 82 2.17 -18.66 -0.59
C ASP A 82 1.08 -18.75 -1.64
N TYR A 83 -0.14 -18.30 -1.32
CA TYR A 83 -1.27 -18.29 -2.22
C TYR A 83 -1.01 -17.41 -3.45
N TYR A 84 -0.68 -16.13 -3.29
CA TYR A 84 -0.48 -15.23 -4.43
C TYR A 84 0.68 -15.68 -5.33
N ARG A 85 1.77 -16.18 -4.74
CA ARG A 85 2.89 -16.74 -5.51
C ARG A 85 2.48 -17.96 -6.33
N LYS A 86 1.69 -18.87 -5.74
CA LYS A 86 1.17 -20.06 -6.45
C LYS A 86 0.21 -19.68 -7.57
N VAL A 87 -0.66 -18.69 -7.36
CA VAL A 87 -1.56 -18.20 -8.41
C VAL A 87 -0.77 -17.65 -9.60
N VAL A 88 0.27 -16.85 -9.36
CA VAL A 88 1.14 -16.35 -10.44
C VAL A 88 1.74 -17.50 -11.24
N ALA A 89 2.26 -18.53 -10.55
CA ALA A 89 2.87 -19.69 -11.22
C ALA A 89 1.84 -20.52 -11.99
N ASN A 90 0.68 -20.79 -11.41
CA ASN A 90 -0.38 -21.59 -12.04
C ASN A 90 -0.97 -20.89 -13.27
N GLU A 91 -1.16 -19.59 -13.21
CA GLU A 91 -1.62 -18.78 -14.34
C GLU A 91 -0.49 -18.54 -15.37
N GLY A 92 0.79 -18.77 -15.01
CA GLY A 92 1.92 -18.44 -15.88
C GLY A 92 1.91 -16.97 -16.31
N LEU A 93 1.77 -16.06 -15.33
CA LEU A 93 1.75 -14.62 -15.60
C LEU A 93 3.17 -14.09 -15.87
N ASP A 94 3.32 -13.15 -16.80
CA ASP A 94 4.58 -12.39 -16.98
C ASP A 94 4.67 -11.34 -15.87
N VAL A 95 5.23 -11.73 -14.71
CA VAL A 95 5.48 -10.84 -13.58
C VAL A 95 6.99 -10.63 -13.43
N ARG A 96 7.44 -9.41 -13.68
CA ARG A 96 8.84 -8.99 -13.50
C ARG A 96 9.01 -8.38 -12.12
N THR A 97 9.41 -9.22 -11.17
CA THR A 97 9.73 -8.81 -9.80
C THR A 97 11.04 -8.02 -9.77
N PHE A 98 11.27 -7.29 -8.66
CA PHE A 98 12.45 -6.45 -8.45
C PHE A 98 12.71 -5.49 -9.62
N THR A 99 11.63 -5.02 -10.24
CA THR A 99 11.66 -4.12 -11.41
C THR A 99 10.81 -2.88 -11.09
N ARG A 100 11.47 -1.79 -10.75
CA ARG A 100 10.81 -0.54 -10.36
C ARG A 100 10.46 0.28 -11.60
N VAL A 101 9.19 0.67 -11.71
CA VAL A 101 8.77 1.70 -12.67
C VAL A 101 9.21 3.07 -12.14
N THR A 102 9.99 3.79 -12.95
CA THR A 102 10.60 5.08 -12.57
C THR A 102 9.96 6.27 -13.27
N ALA A 103 9.39 6.06 -14.45
CA ALA A 103 8.67 7.11 -15.17
C ALA A 103 7.55 6.55 -16.04
N LEU A 104 6.52 7.38 -16.22
CA LEU A 104 5.38 7.12 -17.10
C LEU A 104 5.13 8.35 -17.97
N ARG A 105 5.28 8.19 -19.28
CA ARG A 105 5.07 9.25 -20.25
C ARG A 105 3.96 8.89 -21.24
N ARG A 106 3.03 9.81 -21.45
CA ARG A 106 2.01 9.68 -22.49
C ARG A 106 2.63 9.90 -23.87
N THR A 107 2.22 9.10 -24.84
CA THR A 107 2.58 9.23 -26.27
C THR A 107 1.31 9.34 -27.14
N ALA A 108 1.47 9.57 -28.44
CA ALA A 108 0.32 9.60 -29.35
C ALA A 108 -0.47 8.27 -29.38
N ASP A 109 0.23 7.14 -29.25
CA ASP A 109 -0.36 5.79 -29.37
C ASP A 109 -0.57 5.05 -28.04
N GLY A 110 -0.26 5.66 -26.91
CA GLY A 110 -0.33 5.05 -25.58
C GLY A 110 0.68 5.62 -24.61
N PHE A 111 1.57 4.78 -24.09
CA PHE A 111 2.51 5.16 -23.03
C PHE A 111 3.90 4.54 -23.26
N GLU A 112 4.91 5.28 -22.83
CA GLU A 112 6.25 4.75 -22.53
C GLU A 112 6.38 4.61 -21.01
N VAL A 113 6.80 3.43 -20.59
CA VAL A 113 7.00 3.04 -19.19
C VAL A 113 8.46 2.73 -18.99
N ASP A 114 9.17 3.60 -18.26
CA ASP A 114 10.55 3.33 -17.89
C ASP A 114 10.60 2.47 -16.64
N ALA A 115 11.37 1.43 -16.66
CA ALA A 115 11.54 0.51 -15.56
C ALA A 115 12.99 0.09 -15.39
N THR A 116 13.42 -0.06 -14.14
CA THR A 116 14.79 -0.46 -13.80
C THR A 116 14.74 -1.74 -12.96
N PRO A 117 15.22 -2.87 -13.48
CA PRO A 117 15.46 -4.08 -12.69
C PRO A 117 16.53 -3.84 -11.62
N GLU A 118 16.43 -4.50 -10.49
CA GLU A 118 17.47 -4.49 -9.46
C GLU A 118 18.78 -5.05 -10.04
N GLY A 119 19.85 -4.27 -9.93
CA GLY A 119 21.16 -4.64 -10.51
C GLY A 119 21.23 -4.66 -12.05
N GLY A 120 20.15 -4.25 -12.74
CA GLY A 120 20.07 -4.25 -14.20
C GLY A 120 20.04 -2.85 -14.82
N ALA A 121 20.15 -2.81 -16.17
CA ALA A 121 20.04 -1.56 -16.93
C ALA A 121 18.57 -1.11 -17.04
N PRO A 122 18.30 0.21 -17.05
CA PRO A 122 16.97 0.76 -17.33
C PRO A 122 16.46 0.29 -18.72
N THR A 123 15.16 0.02 -18.76
CA THR A 123 14.45 -0.38 -19.99
C THR A 123 13.19 0.46 -20.17
N THR A 124 12.77 0.67 -21.41
CA THR A 124 11.51 1.34 -21.73
C THR A 124 10.57 0.36 -22.41
N LEU A 125 9.39 0.18 -21.86
CA LEU A 125 8.30 -0.59 -22.46
C LEU A 125 7.28 0.36 -23.10
N ARG A 126 6.66 -0.09 -24.21
CA ARG A 126 5.55 0.62 -24.84
C ARG A 126 4.26 -0.14 -24.61
N ALA A 127 3.20 0.57 -24.17
CA ALA A 127 1.90 -0.03 -23.91
C ALA A 127 0.75 0.89 -24.36
N ARG A 128 -0.37 0.29 -24.79
CA ARG A 128 -1.59 1.03 -25.10
C ARG A 128 -2.33 1.49 -23.86
N ALA A 129 -2.23 0.71 -22.79
CA ALA A 129 -2.84 1.02 -21.49
C ALA A 129 -1.85 0.78 -20.35
N VAL A 130 -2.02 1.55 -19.26
CA VAL A 130 -1.28 1.35 -18.01
C VAL A 130 -2.28 1.29 -16.85
N LEU A 131 -2.21 0.22 -16.06
CA LEU A 131 -3.00 0.05 -14.84
C LEU A 131 -2.07 0.19 -13.64
N VAL A 132 -2.23 1.26 -12.87
CA VAL A 132 -1.41 1.52 -11.68
C VAL A 132 -2.08 0.89 -10.47
N ALA A 133 -1.43 -0.13 -9.89
CA ALA A 133 -1.86 -0.94 -8.76
C ALA A 133 -0.84 -0.92 -7.60
N THR A 134 -0.09 0.17 -7.45
CA THR A 134 1.03 0.31 -6.51
C THR A 134 0.62 0.31 -5.04
N GLY A 135 -0.68 0.51 -4.75
CA GLY A 135 -1.15 0.60 -3.37
C GLY A 135 -0.65 1.87 -2.66
N TYR A 136 -0.45 1.76 -1.32
CA TYR A 136 -0.02 2.89 -0.49
C TYR A 136 1.04 2.49 0.57
N PHE A 137 1.27 1.20 0.80
CA PHE A 137 2.00 0.73 1.97
C PHE A 137 3.49 1.03 1.95
N ASP A 138 4.04 1.37 0.79
CA ASP A 138 5.46 1.74 0.66
C ASP A 138 5.74 3.22 1.01
N HIS A 139 4.68 4.03 1.17
CA HIS A 139 4.78 5.47 1.43
C HIS A 139 4.17 5.84 2.79
N PRO A 140 4.89 5.61 3.91
CA PRO A 140 4.45 6.07 5.23
C PRO A 140 4.37 7.59 5.25
N LYS A 141 3.39 8.13 6.00
CA LYS A 141 3.31 9.57 6.25
C LYS A 141 4.50 9.97 7.12
N PRO A 142 5.38 10.87 6.66
CA PRO A 142 6.55 11.26 7.43
C PRO A 142 6.11 11.97 8.73
N LEU A 143 6.95 11.86 9.74
CA LEU A 143 6.94 12.74 10.90
C LEU A 143 8.18 13.64 10.77
N GLU A 144 7.95 14.91 10.48
CA GLU A 144 9.02 15.89 10.25
C GLU A 144 9.53 16.45 11.59
N VAL A 145 10.30 15.65 12.32
CA VAL A 145 10.93 16.04 13.56
C VAL A 145 12.41 15.63 13.55
N PRO A 146 13.28 16.36 14.24
CA PRO A 146 14.69 15.97 14.39
C PRO A 146 14.79 14.55 14.96
N GLY A 147 15.63 13.71 14.34
CA GLY A 147 15.88 12.34 14.74
C GLY A 147 14.88 11.29 14.22
N ALA A 148 13.94 11.66 13.34
CA ALA A 148 13.00 10.71 12.76
C ALA A 148 13.66 9.66 11.83
N ASP A 149 14.88 9.87 11.43
CA ASP A 149 15.71 9.01 10.57
C ASP A 149 16.77 8.19 11.34
N LEU A 150 16.80 8.29 12.66
CA LEU A 150 17.76 7.55 13.48
C LEU A 150 17.57 6.03 13.35
N PRO A 151 18.63 5.21 13.49
CA PRO A 151 18.60 3.75 13.26
C PRO A 151 17.59 2.98 14.12
N HIS A 152 17.24 3.49 15.31
CA HIS A 152 16.24 2.89 16.20
C HIS A 152 14.81 3.35 15.92
N VAL A 153 14.60 4.19 14.91
CA VAL A 153 13.29 4.65 14.45
C VAL A 153 12.83 3.83 13.24
N SER A 154 11.54 3.48 13.17
CA SER A 154 10.98 2.74 12.04
C SER A 154 9.53 3.15 11.77
N HIS A 155 9.16 3.21 10.50
CA HIS A 155 7.77 3.37 10.06
C HIS A 155 7.00 2.05 9.94
N ARG A 156 7.67 0.91 10.22
CA ARG A 156 7.10 -0.42 10.08
C ARG A 156 7.32 -1.22 11.36
N TYR A 157 6.26 -1.87 11.82
CA TYR A 157 6.29 -2.86 12.86
C TYR A 157 6.33 -4.26 12.27
N ARG A 158 7.15 -5.15 12.81
CA ARG A 158 7.26 -6.55 12.36
C ARG A 158 6.79 -7.55 13.40
N GLU A 159 7.41 -7.54 14.57
CA GLU A 159 7.11 -8.48 15.67
C GLU A 159 7.63 -7.95 17.00
N GLY A 160 7.05 -8.46 18.10
CA GLY A 160 7.39 -7.98 19.45
C GLY A 160 8.51 -8.72 20.13
N HIS A 161 8.86 -9.93 19.68
CA HIS A 161 9.80 -10.81 20.43
C HIS A 161 11.16 -10.15 20.67
N ALA A 162 11.71 -9.47 19.69
CA ALA A 162 12.99 -8.78 19.79
C ALA A 162 12.97 -7.55 20.74
N GLU A 163 11.80 -7.11 21.18
CA GLU A 163 11.63 -5.93 22.03
C GLU A 163 11.33 -6.30 23.49
N TYR A 164 11.47 -7.56 23.88
CA TYR A 164 11.28 -8.01 25.27
C TYR A 164 12.12 -7.19 26.26
N GLY A 165 11.48 -6.67 27.31
CA GLY A 165 12.11 -5.86 28.35
C GLY A 165 12.57 -4.46 27.91
N ARG A 166 12.29 -4.04 26.66
CA ARG A 166 12.70 -2.74 26.12
C ARG A 166 11.61 -1.68 26.28
N ASP A 167 12.03 -0.42 26.27
CA ASP A 167 11.13 0.72 26.18
C ASP A 167 10.83 1.02 24.72
N VAL A 168 9.57 0.89 24.31
CA VAL A 168 9.13 1.12 22.93
C VAL A 168 8.11 2.25 22.91
N LEU A 169 8.41 3.30 22.13
CA LEU A 169 7.49 4.40 21.91
C LEU A 169 6.82 4.27 20.54
N ILE A 170 5.49 4.39 20.50
CA ILE A 170 4.68 4.33 19.28
C ILE A 170 4.02 5.69 19.05
N VAL A 171 4.28 6.31 17.91
CA VAL A 171 3.56 7.50 17.46
C VAL A 171 2.42 7.08 16.54
N GLY A 172 1.18 7.24 17.01
CA GLY A 172 -0.01 6.89 16.23
C GLY A 172 -1.19 6.48 17.12
N GLY A 173 -2.39 6.48 16.55
CA GLY A 173 -3.65 6.09 17.23
C GLY A 173 -4.61 5.31 16.34
N GLY A 174 -4.12 4.79 15.19
CA GLY A 174 -4.89 3.94 14.28
C GLY A 174 -4.67 2.44 14.53
N SER A 175 -5.30 1.59 13.71
CA SER A 175 -5.27 0.13 13.87
C SER A 175 -3.86 -0.46 13.88
N GLY A 176 -2.96 0.00 13.01
CA GLY A 176 -1.57 -0.50 13.00
C GLY A 176 -0.80 -0.17 14.29
N ALA A 177 -1.02 1.02 14.87
CA ALA A 177 -0.42 1.39 16.14
C ALA A 177 -1.00 0.57 17.30
N ALA A 178 -2.30 0.32 17.29
CA ALA A 178 -2.98 -0.49 18.29
C ALA A 178 -2.56 -1.96 18.26
N ASP A 179 -2.53 -2.54 17.06
CA ASP A 179 -2.08 -3.93 16.86
C ASP A 179 -0.62 -4.09 17.33
N ALA A 180 0.27 -3.15 16.98
CA ALA A 180 1.66 -3.14 17.42
C ALA A 180 1.79 -2.99 18.94
N ALA A 181 1.02 -2.07 19.56
CA ALA A 181 1.08 -1.84 21.00
C ALA A 181 0.67 -3.08 21.79
N LEU A 182 -0.42 -3.74 21.37
CA LEU A 182 -0.90 -4.95 22.02
C LEU A 182 0.06 -6.14 21.84
N ASP A 183 0.65 -6.28 20.65
CA ASP A 183 1.60 -7.35 20.39
C ASP A 183 2.90 -7.14 21.20
N LEU A 184 3.46 -5.96 21.18
CA LEU A 184 4.62 -5.57 21.99
C LEU A 184 4.40 -5.80 23.48
N HIS A 185 3.24 -5.37 24.00
CA HIS A 185 2.86 -5.59 25.39
C HIS A 185 2.83 -7.10 25.74
N ARG A 186 2.21 -7.93 24.89
CA ARG A 186 2.17 -9.40 25.08
C ARG A 186 3.56 -10.03 25.10
N HIS A 187 4.51 -9.45 24.36
CA HIS A 187 5.90 -9.87 24.35
C HIS A 187 6.78 -9.24 25.43
N GLY A 188 6.17 -8.53 26.39
CA GLY A 188 6.86 -7.98 27.58
C GLY A 188 7.64 -6.69 27.34
N ALA A 189 7.38 -5.96 26.26
CA ALA A 189 7.90 -4.61 26.08
C ALA A 189 7.15 -3.60 26.97
N ARG A 190 7.84 -2.54 27.41
CA ARG A 190 7.22 -1.38 28.07
C ARG A 190 6.77 -0.39 27.02
N VAL A 191 5.47 -0.33 26.76
CA VAL A 191 4.91 0.42 25.64
C VAL A 191 4.40 1.79 26.08
N THR A 192 4.86 2.84 25.39
CA THR A 192 4.27 4.18 25.47
C THR A 192 3.72 4.58 24.10
N MET A 193 2.43 4.96 24.04
CA MET A 193 1.80 5.50 22.84
C MET A 193 1.69 7.03 22.93
N VAL A 194 2.04 7.73 21.84
CA VAL A 194 1.87 9.19 21.69
C VAL A 194 0.85 9.46 20.60
N HIS A 195 -0.23 10.15 20.93
CA HIS A 195 -1.27 10.49 19.97
C HIS A 195 -1.74 11.95 20.13
N ARG A 196 -1.85 12.66 19.00
CA ARG A 196 -2.20 14.09 18.96
C ARG A 196 -3.66 14.40 19.33
N ALA A 197 -4.59 13.46 19.16
CA ALA A 197 -6.00 13.64 19.48
C ALA A 197 -6.29 13.28 20.95
N ALA A 198 -7.51 13.57 21.39
CA ALA A 198 -8.00 13.27 22.73
C ALA A 198 -8.23 11.76 22.97
N ASP A 199 -8.42 10.99 21.90
CA ASP A 199 -8.74 9.57 21.97
C ASP A 199 -8.21 8.86 20.72
N PHE A 200 -8.19 7.53 20.73
CA PHE A 200 -7.88 6.71 19.59
C PHE A 200 -8.83 6.98 18.43
N LYS A 201 -8.36 6.76 17.19
CA LYS A 201 -9.17 6.98 15.98
C LYS A 201 -10.48 6.18 16.04
N ARG A 202 -11.60 6.80 15.63
CA ARG A 202 -12.91 6.11 15.51
C ARG A 202 -12.88 4.90 14.58
N SER A 203 -12.00 4.92 13.57
CA SER A 203 -11.77 3.80 12.63
C SER A 203 -10.95 2.65 13.20
N LEU A 204 -10.55 2.72 14.50
CA LEU A 204 -9.91 1.60 15.17
C LEU A 204 -10.89 0.42 15.20
N LYS A 205 -10.40 -0.77 14.79
CA LYS A 205 -11.18 -2.00 14.71
C LYS A 205 -11.93 -2.26 16.02
N TYR A 206 -13.24 -2.48 15.97
CA TYR A 206 -14.11 -2.61 17.14
C TYR A 206 -13.71 -3.75 18.09
N TRP A 207 -13.06 -4.79 17.58
CA TRP A 207 -12.55 -5.92 18.37
C TRP A 207 -11.16 -5.69 18.98
N VAL A 208 -10.41 -4.69 18.48
CA VAL A 208 -9.08 -4.31 19.01
C VAL A 208 -9.22 -3.22 20.08
N ARG A 209 -10.13 -2.26 19.86
CA ARG A 209 -10.33 -1.09 20.74
C ARG A 209 -10.52 -1.47 22.21
N PRO A 210 -11.44 -2.37 22.61
CA PRO A 210 -11.66 -2.67 24.02
C PRO A 210 -10.42 -3.23 24.72
N ASN A 211 -9.66 -4.07 24.02
CA ASN A 211 -8.44 -4.64 24.60
C ASN A 211 -7.37 -3.56 24.82
N LEU A 212 -7.16 -2.66 23.86
CA LEU A 212 -6.21 -1.56 23.99
C LEU A 212 -6.63 -0.59 25.12
N GLU A 213 -7.91 -0.20 25.17
CA GLU A 213 -8.44 0.70 26.20
C GLU A 213 -8.29 0.10 27.62
N ASN A 214 -8.52 -1.20 27.76
CA ASN A 214 -8.30 -1.90 29.04
C ASN A 214 -6.82 -1.87 29.45
N ARG A 215 -5.89 -2.13 28.52
CA ARG A 215 -4.43 -2.05 28.81
C ARG A 215 -3.98 -0.64 29.18
N VAL A 216 -4.58 0.39 28.57
CA VAL A 216 -4.32 1.78 28.93
C VAL A 216 -4.92 2.13 30.31
N LYS A 217 -6.16 1.71 30.58
CA LYS A 217 -6.84 1.98 31.85
C LYS A 217 -6.15 1.34 33.05
N GLU A 218 -5.64 0.14 32.91
CA GLU A 218 -4.89 -0.56 33.97
C GLU A 218 -3.41 -0.13 34.08
N GLY A 219 -2.94 0.71 33.14
CA GLY A 219 -1.58 1.24 33.15
C GLY A 219 -0.50 0.33 32.56
N SER A 220 -0.85 -0.83 31.99
CA SER A 220 0.10 -1.74 31.35
C SER A 220 0.59 -1.24 29.99
N ILE A 221 -0.17 -0.37 29.32
CA ILE A 221 0.27 0.45 28.19
C ILE A 221 0.06 1.92 28.56
N ARG A 222 1.13 2.72 28.51
CA ARG A 222 1.02 4.16 28.74
C ARG A 222 0.54 4.86 27.49
N ALA A 223 -0.54 5.66 27.56
CA ALA A 223 -1.02 6.48 26.44
C ALA A 223 -0.93 7.97 26.77
N LEU A 224 -0.27 8.73 25.92
CA LEU A 224 -0.17 10.18 25.98
C LEU A 224 -1.06 10.77 24.88
N PHE A 225 -2.26 11.19 25.23
CA PHE A 225 -3.19 11.91 24.36
C PHE A 225 -2.91 13.42 24.38
N HIS A 226 -3.40 14.15 23.37
CA HIS A 226 -3.07 15.56 23.15
C HIS A 226 -1.55 15.79 23.12
N ALA A 227 -0.82 14.84 22.57
CA ALA A 227 0.63 14.80 22.64
C ALA A 227 1.25 14.67 21.23
N ARG A 228 2.37 15.33 21.02
CA ARG A 228 3.18 15.25 19.80
C ARG A 228 4.65 15.07 20.17
N VAL A 229 5.37 14.38 19.32
CA VAL A 229 6.83 14.29 19.40
C VAL A 229 7.42 15.59 18.89
N GLU A 230 8.40 16.13 19.59
CA GLU A 230 9.19 17.30 19.16
C GLU A 230 10.54 16.89 18.61
N ARG A 231 11.19 15.92 19.24
CA ARG A 231 12.54 15.46 18.88
C ARG A 231 12.74 14.03 19.35
N ILE A 232 13.53 13.27 18.61
CA ILE A 232 13.95 11.91 18.95
C ILE A 232 15.48 11.90 19.11
N GLU A 233 15.94 11.33 20.21
CA GLU A 233 17.34 11.13 20.51
C GLU A 233 17.60 9.66 20.87
N PRO A 234 18.87 9.18 20.84
CA PRO A 234 19.17 7.84 21.31
C PRO A 234 18.75 7.65 22.77
N GLY A 235 17.80 6.74 23.00
CA GLY A 235 17.29 6.41 24.33
C GLY A 235 16.19 7.32 24.88
N THR A 236 15.87 8.46 24.24
CA THR A 236 14.88 9.41 24.76
C THR A 236 14.09 10.07 23.64
N VAL A 237 12.78 10.23 23.84
CA VAL A 237 11.90 10.99 22.96
C VAL A 237 11.30 12.17 23.71
N HIS A 238 11.48 13.37 23.19
CA HIS A 238 10.91 14.60 23.73
C HIS A 238 9.49 14.77 23.20
N VAL A 239 8.54 14.84 24.12
CA VAL A 239 7.11 14.88 23.82
C VAL A 239 6.50 16.11 24.46
N VAL A 240 5.74 16.87 23.69
CA VAL A 240 4.87 17.94 24.23
C VAL A 240 3.45 17.45 24.31
N ARG A 241 2.85 17.68 25.45
CA ARG A 241 1.44 17.40 25.70
C ARG A 241 0.70 18.71 25.95
N THR A 242 -0.35 18.97 25.15
CA THR A 242 -1.17 20.19 25.18
C THR A 242 -2.65 19.87 25.39
N PRO A 243 -3.06 19.38 26.57
CA PRO A 243 -4.48 19.11 26.84
C PRO A 243 -5.27 20.44 26.88
N PRO A 244 -6.56 20.45 26.49
CA PRO A 244 -7.35 21.68 26.39
C PRO A 244 -7.47 22.46 27.70
N ASP A 245 -7.56 21.73 28.82
CA ASP A 245 -7.89 22.30 30.15
C ASP A 245 -6.69 22.29 31.10
N ALA A 246 -5.46 22.15 30.61
CA ALA A 246 -4.26 22.15 31.44
C ALA A 246 -3.08 22.77 30.68
N PRO A 247 -2.06 23.28 31.42
CA PRO A 247 -0.88 23.86 30.81
C PRO A 247 -0.11 22.84 29.97
N GLU A 248 0.59 23.33 28.98
CA GLU A 248 1.53 22.55 28.18
C GLU A 248 2.60 21.90 29.07
N LYS A 249 2.92 20.65 28.78
CA LYS A 249 3.95 19.89 29.49
C LYS A 249 4.95 19.27 28.52
N HIS A 250 6.22 19.49 28.79
CA HIS A 250 7.32 18.79 28.13
C HIS A 250 7.65 17.53 28.94
N LEU A 251 7.82 16.43 28.25
CA LEU A 251 8.05 15.10 28.82
C LEU A 251 9.22 14.43 28.10
N ASP A 252 10.19 13.97 28.86
CA ASP A 252 11.23 13.08 28.36
C ASP A 252 10.78 11.63 28.57
N VAL A 253 10.56 10.93 27.47
CA VAL A 253 10.05 9.56 27.47
C VAL A 253 11.18 8.61 27.08
N PRO A 254 11.57 7.67 27.95
CA PRO A 254 12.54 6.65 27.59
C PRO A 254 12.06 5.82 26.40
N ALA A 255 12.92 5.62 25.41
CA ALA A 255 12.63 4.79 24.25
C ALA A 255 13.90 4.27 23.59
N SER A 256 14.13 2.98 23.66
CA SER A 256 15.21 2.31 22.92
C SER A 256 14.76 1.92 21.49
N ARG A 257 13.47 1.97 21.21
CA ARG A 257 12.85 1.76 19.90
C ARG A 257 11.71 2.75 19.70
N VAL A 258 11.64 3.36 18.52
CA VAL A 258 10.55 4.28 18.15
C VAL A 258 9.85 3.78 16.89
N LEU A 259 8.52 3.69 16.94
CA LEU A 259 7.68 3.27 15.82
C LEU A 259 6.79 4.45 15.39
N LEU A 260 7.03 4.98 14.20
CA LEU A 260 6.24 6.07 13.61
C LEU A 260 5.09 5.48 12.79
N LEU A 261 4.01 5.04 13.45
CA LEU A 261 2.85 4.41 12.82
C LEU A 261 1.76 5.46 12.53
N THR A 262 2.18 6.52 11.84
CA THR A 262 1.39 7.72 11.52
C THR A 262 0.38 7.51 10.38
N GLY A 263 0.40 6.35 9.74
CA GLY A 263 -0.39 5.98 8.57
C GLY A 263 0.42 6.09 7.28
N TYR A 264 -0.27 5.93 6.16
CA TYR A 264 0.33 5.85 4.82
C TYR A 264 -0.37 6.81 3.87
N ARG A 265 0.20 6.99 2.68
CA ARG A 265 -0.41 7.69 1.54
C ARG A 265 -0.07 6.96 0.25
N ALA A 266 -0.95 7.00 -0.74
CA ALA A 266 -0.61 6.56 -2.09
C ALA A 266 0.30 7.61 -2.75
N ASP A 267 1.24 7.15 -3.56
CA ASP A 267 2.13 8.03 -4.33
C ASP A 267 1.48 8.37 -5.68
N PRO A 268 1.18 9.65 -5.95
CA PRO A 268 0.56 10.08 -7.19
C PRO A 268 1.56 10.31 -8.33
N THR A 269 2.86 10.10 -8.13
CA THR A 269 3.93 10.53 -9.04
C THR A 269 3.73 10.01 -10.47
N LEU A 270 3.43 8.73 -10.64
CA LEU A 270 3.22 8.15 -11.98
C LEU A 270 2.01 8.76 -12.69
N PHE A 271 0.94 9.05 -11.96
CA PHE A 271 -0.24 9.71 -12.51
C PHE A 271 0.06 11.15 -12.93
N ALA A 272 0.77 11.90 -12.09
CA ALA A 272 1.18 13.28 -12.38
C ALA A 272 2.11 13.35 -13.60
N GLN A 273 3.08 12.44 -13.71
CA GLN A 273 4.00 12.36 -14.86
C GLN A 273 3.25 12.12 -16.18
N ALA A 274 2.19 11.33 -16.15
CA ALA A 274 1.34 11.07 -17.31
C ALA A 274 0.33 12.20 -17.60
N GLY A 275 0.23 13.21 -16.75
CA GLY A 275 -0.68 14.35 -16.90
C GLY A 275 -2.10 14.12 -16.38
N ALA A 276 -2.31 13.14 -15.50
CA ALA A 276 -3.61 12.92 -14.88
C ALA A 276 -3.96 14.04 -13.89
N ARG A 277 -5.25 14.40 -13.83
CA ARG A 277 -5.73 15.38 -12.84
C ARG A 277 -5.76 14.77 -11.44
N LEU A 278 -5.29 15.55 -10.49
CA LEU A 278 -5.23 15.21 -9.07
C LEU A 278 -5.98 16.27 -8.27
N ASP A 279 -6.66 15.85 -7.22
CA ASP A 279 -7.18 16.79 -6.22
C ASP A 279 -6.01 17.48 -5.50
N PRO A 280 -5.92 18.82 -5.50
CA PRO A 280 -4.75 19.52 -4.97
C PRO A 280 -4.52 19.34 -3.46
N ALA A 281 -5.59 19.09 -2.69
CA ALA A 281 -5.52 18.99 -1.23
C ALA A 281 -5.22 17.59 -0.76
N SER A 282 -5.79 16.57 -1.43
CA SER A 282 -5.72 15.17 -1.00
C SER A 282 -4.81 14.29 -1.86
N ALA A 283 -4.37 14.80 -3.02
CA ALA A 283 -3.65 14.05 -4.06
C ALA A 283 -4.42 12.81 -4.55
N VAL A 284 -5.75 12.80 -4.42
CA VAL A 284 -6.62 11.77 -4.99
C VAL A 284 -6.67 11.96 -6.50
N VAL A 285 -6.51 10.87 -7.24
CA VAL A 285 -6.57 10.86 -8.71
C VAL A 285 -8.02 10.95 -9.16
N GLU A 286 -8.32 11.87 -10.08
CA GLU A 286 -9.63 11.95 -10.73
C GLU A 286 -9.82 10.74 -11.65
N ILE A 287 -10.90 10.00 -11.45
CA ILE A 287 -11.23 8.77 -12.19
C ILE A 287 -12.71 8.73 -12.57
N ASP A 288 -12.99 8.01 -13.63
CA ASP A 288 -14.32 7.47 -13.87
C ASP A 288 -14.56 6.25 -12.97
N GLU A 289 -15.57 6.28 -12.14
CA GLU A 289 -15.85 5.23 -11.15
C GLU A 289 -16.26 3.90 -11.78
N ALA A 290 -16.87 3.91 -12.97
CA ALA A 290 -17.30 2.69 -13.64
C ALA A 290 -16.14 1.95 -14.32
N THR A 291 -15.20 2.69 -14.90
CA THR A 291 -14.08 2.14 -15.69
C THR A 291 -12.75 2.19 -14.98
N ARG A 292 -12.62 2.99 -13.91
CA ARG A 292 -11.38 3.31 -13.22
C ARG A 292 -10.36 4.07 -14.09
N GLU A 293 -10.74 4.52 -15.28
CA GLU A 293 -9.90 5.34 -16.14
C GLU A 293 -9.72 6.73 -15.54
N THR A 294 -8.50 7.26 -15.61
CA THR A 294 -8.20 8.63 -15.14
C THR A 294 -8.62 9.66 -16.21
N SER A 295 -8.34 10.94 -15.93
CA SER A 295 -8.50 12.00 -16.95
C SER A 295 -7.60 11.81 -18.18
N VAL A 296 -6.67 10.86 -18.14
CA VAL A 296 -5.79 10.48 -19.25
C VAL A 296 -6.25 9.16 -19.85
N PRO A 297 -6.77 9.16 -21.11
CA PRO A 297 -7.25 7.96 -21.75
C PRO A 297 -6.20 6.84 -21.82
N GLY A 298 -6.57 5.64 -21.35
CA GLY A 298 -5.69 4.46 -21.27
C GLY A 298 -4.90 4.35 -19.98
N LEU A 299 -5.00 5.33 -19.06
CA LEU A 299 -4.39 5.27 -17.74
C LEU A 299 -5.45 4.98 -16.66
N TYR A 300 -5.24 3.94 -15.88
CA TYR A 300 -6.20 3.47 -14.87
C TYR A 300 -5.60 3.49 -13.47
N ALA A 301 -6.41 3.90 -12.49
CA ALA A 301 -6.06 3.81 -11.06
C ALA A 301 -6.88 2.68 -10.42
N ILE A 302 -6.24 1.58 -10.07
CA ILE A 302 -6.89 0.41 -9.47
C ILE A 302 -6.41 0.15 -8.04
N GLY A 303 -7.30 -0.39 -7.23
CA GLY A 303 -7.04 -0.54 -5.79
C GLY A 303 -6.90 0.83 -5.12
N SER A 304 -5.96 0.93 -4.20
CA SER A 304 -5.73 2.16 -3.42
C SER A 304 -4.69 3.10 -4.03
N ALA A 305 -4.13 2.80 -5.20
CA ALA A 305 -3.07 3.60 -5.81
C ALA A 305 -3.48 5.05 -6.11
N GLY A 306 -4.76 5.27 -6.48
CA GLY A 306 -5.30 6.60 -6.77
C GLY A 306 -5.89 7.35 -5.56
N GLN A 307 -5.80 6.81 -4.35
CA GLN A 307 -6.53 7.32 -3.18
C GLN A 307 -5.79 8.43 -2.40
N GLY A 308 -4.58 8.81 -2.80
CA GLY A 308 -3.81 9.85 -2.11
C GLY A 308 -3.71 9.59 -0.60
N GLY A 309 -4.26 10.51 0.19
CA GLY A 309 -4.32 10.40 1.66
C GLY A 309 -5.44 9.53 2.23
N ARG A 310 -6.42 9.07 1.41
CA ARG A 310 -7.60 8.29 1.84
C ARG A 310 -7.35 6.78 1.87
N THR A 311 -6.35 6.34 2.60
CA THR A 311 -5.88 4.94 2.57
C THR A 311 -6.75 3.95 3.35
N SER A 312 -7.81 4.42 4.02
CA SER A 312 -8.75 3.55 4.78
C SER A 312 -9.97 3.09 3.96
N ASP A 313 -10.12 3.51 2.71
CA ASP A 313 -11.35 3.33 1.94
C ASP A 313 -11.27 2.11 1.02
N VAL A 314 -10.06 1.72 0.60
CA VAL A 314 -9.86 0.60 -0.32
C VAL A 314 -8.97 -0.47 0.31
N PHE A 315 -9.56 -1.66 0.44
CA PHE A 315 -8.94 -2.90 0.88
C PHE A 315 -8.83 -3.88 -0.29
N ILE A 316 -8.31 -5.10 -0.05
CA ILE A 316 -8.20 -6.11 -1.11
C ILE A 316 -9.59 -6.45 -1.65
N GLU A 317 -10.53 -6.80 -0.76
CA GLU A 317 -11.86 -7.29 -1.13
C GLU A 317 -12.72 -6.31 -1.93
N ASN A 318 -12.65 -5.01 -1.64
CA ASN A 318 -13.39 -3.99 -2.40
C ASN A 318 -12.57 -3.37 -3.53
N GLY A 319 -11.27 -3.65 -3.58
CA GLY A 319 -10.38 -3.24 -4.66
C GLY A 319 -10.35 -4.22 -5.86
N LEU A 320 -10.68 -5.50 -5.66
CA LEU A 320 -10.73 -6.48 -6.77
C LEU A 320 -11.71 -6.09 -7.89
N PRO A 321 -12.90 -5.54 -7.62
CA PRO A 321 -13.79 -5.01 -8.65
C PRO A 321 -13.14 -3.92 -9.51
N HIS A 322 -12.23 -3.10 -8.96
CA HIS A 322 -11.53 -2.07 -9.74
C HIS A 322 -10.68 -2.69 -10.86
N ALA A 323 -9.99 -3.79 -10.58
CA ALA A 323 -9.19 -4.51 -11.57
C ALA A 323 -10.08 -5.07 -12.70
N ARG A 324 -11.24 -5.62 -12.34
CA ARG A 324 -12.21 -6.19 -13.29
C ARG A 324 -12.78 -5.12 -14.22
N ALA A 325 -13.20 -4.00 -13.65
CA ALA A 325 -13.75 -2.87 -14.41
C ALA A 325 -12.70 -2.27 -15.37
N ALA A 326 -11.50 -2.02 -14.87
CA ALA A 326 -10.44 -1.45 -15.69
C ALA A 326 -10.05 -2.37 -16.86
N VAL A 327 -9.88 -3.67 -16.61
CA VAL A 327 -9.52 -4.62 -17.68
C VAL A 327 -10.67 -4.77 -18.70
N ALA A 328 -11.93 -4.81 -18.28
CA ALA A 328 -13.07 -4.85 -19.18
C ALA A 328 -13.04 -3.64 -20.14
N HIS A 329 -12.82 -2.44 -19.62
CA HIS A 329 -12.71 -1.23 -20.45
C HIS A 329 -11.49 -1.25 -21.39
N VAL A 330 -10.33 -1.77 -20.94
CA VAL A 330 -9.16 -1.97 -21.84
C VAL A 330 -9.51 -2.90 -23.00
N VAL A 331 -10.23 -3.99 -22.74
CA VAL A 331 -10.67 -4.94 -23.77
C VAL A 331 -11.62 -4.27 -24.77
N GLU A 332 -12.61 -3.54 -24.32
CA GLU A 332 -13.55 -2.78 -25.17
C GLU A 332 -12.80 -1.81 -26.09
N ARG A 333 -11.86 -1.02 -25.55
CA ARG A 333 -11.05 -0.08 -26.32
C ARG A 333 -10.15 -0.79 -27.33
N ALA A 334 -9.54 -1.91 -26.97
CA ALA A 334 -8.71 -2.69 -27.88
C ALA A 334 -9.52 -3.27 -29.04
N THR A 335 -10.74 -3.73 -28.77
CA THR A 335 -11.65 -4.25 -29.79
C THR A 335 -12.14 -3.14 -30.72
N ALA A 336 -12.56 -2.00 -30.18
CA ALA A 336 -13.01 -0.85 -30.97
C ALA A 336 -11.90 -0.36 -31.92
N LYS A 337 -10.64 -0.33 -31.47
CA LYS A 337 -9.49 0.08 -32.31
C LYS A 337 -9.18 -0.94 -33.41
N ARG A 338 -9.44 -2.24 -33.19
CA ARG A 338 -9.28 -3.29 -34.23
C ARG A 338 -10.36 -3.23 -35.29
N LEU A 339 -11.57 -2.78 -34.92
CA LEU A 339 -12.72 -2.68 -35.82
C LEU A 339 -12.78 -1.33 -36.58
N ALA A 340 -12.07 -0.31 -36.15
CA ALA A 340 -11.98 0.95 -36.87
C ALA A 340 -11.26 0.72 -38.20
N PRO A 341 -11.88 1.09 -39.36
CA PRO A 341 -11.23 0.94 -40.66
C PRO A 341 -9.93 1.75 -40.69
N ALA A 342 -8.88 1.15 -41.25
CA ALA A 342 -7.64 1.86 -41.47
C ALA A 342 -7.93 3.10 -42.32
N THR A 343 -7.86 4.28 -41.73
CA THR A 343 -8.04 5.54 -42.46
C THR A 343 -6.90 5.62 -43.44
N SER A 344 -7.17 5.35 -44.73
CA SER A 344 -6.21 5.51 -45.80
C SER A 344 -5.85 7.00 -45.85
N VAL A 345 -4.65 7.30 -45.41
CA VAL A 345 -4.01 8.59 -45.71
C VAL A 345 -3.75 8.61 -47.21
N ARG A 346 -4.54 9.41 -47.92
CA ARG A 346 -4.23 9.81 -49.29
C ARG A 346 -3.26 10.99 -49.27
#